data_1e692ead46b3912ca883eb3e488283f2
#
_entry.id   1e692ead46b3912ca883eb3e488283f2
#
_cell.length_a   1.000
_cell.length_b   1.000
_cell.length_c   1.000
_cell.angle_alpha   90.00
_cell.angle_beta   90.00
_cell.angle_gamma   90.00
#
_symmetry.space_group_name_H-M   'P 1'
#
loop_
_entity.id
_entity.type
_entity.pdbx_description
1 polymer ?
#
loop_
_entity_poly.entity_id
_entity_poly.type
_entity_poly.pdbx_seq_one_letter_code
_entity_poly.pdbx_strand_id
1 'polypeptide(L)'
;MISQSGTILGALISRGAARGIGFSKLVSVGNESDLSVGEVLDLMIDDDGTDAILLFLEGIRNAESIAEAAVRAHKKKKPILAYKLGKSEAGRELAVSHSGALASPGRTTDAYFKRHGIIGVDMLETLFEMPPMVMGRKPEPGNRVCVVTTTGGGAAMVADRLGQQGLELVGPTDRLRERLRRLDVTIGAGPLVDLTMA
;
A
#
# COMPACT_ATOMS: atom_id res chain seq x y z
N MET A 1 7.04 -1.72 11.38
CA MET A 1 5.61 -2.06 11.28
C MET A 1 4.98 -2.03 12.67
N ILE A 2 3.74 -1.52 12.78
CA ILE A 2 2.95 -1.46 14.00
C ILE A 2 1.67 -2.27 13.79
N SER A 3 1.34 -3.16 14.73
CA SER A 3 0.16 -4.02 14.65
C SER A 3 -0.61 -4.04 15.97
N GLN A 4 -1.93 -3.94 15.89
CA GLN A 4 -2.82 -4.18 17.03
C GLN A 4 -3.04 -5.69 17.28
N SER A 5 -2.58 -6.57 16.35
CA SER A 5 -2.64 -8.03 16.50
C SER A 5 -1.26 -8.65 16.52
N GLY A 6 -0.90 -9.32 17.63
CA GLY A 6 0.37 -10.03 17.76
C GLY A 6 0.45 -11.26 16.84
N THR A 7 -0.65 -12.00 16.69
CA THR A 7 -0.71 -13.19 15.83
C THR A 7 -0.50 -12.83 14.36
N ILE A 8 -1.16 -11.76 13.90
CA ILE A 8 -0.99 -11.25 12.54
C ILE A 8 0.46 -10.79 12.32
N LEU A 9 1.07 -10.12 13.29
CA LEU A 9 2.46 -9.68 13.20
C LEU A 9 3.41 -10.85 12.90
N GLY A 10 3.25 -11.98 13.60
CA GLY A 10 4.04 -13.20 13.35
C GLY A 10 3.86 -13.76 11.93
N ALA A 11 2.60 -13.84 11.45
CA ALA A 11 2.30 -14.28 10.09
C ALA A 11 2.92 -13.35 9.03
N LEU A 12 2.95 -12.05 9.32
CA LEU A 12 3.48 -11.03 8.42
C LEU A 12 5.00 -11.07 8.33
N ILE A 13 5.70 -11.35 9.43
CA ILE A 13 7.16 -11.57 9.43
C ILE A 13 7.52 -12.71 8.48
N SER A 14 6.86 -13.84 8.62
CA SER A 14 7.12 -15.01 7.77
C SER A 14 6.88 -14.73 6.29
N ARG A 15 5.78 -14.04 5.95
CA ARG A 15 5.45 -13.67 4.56
C ARG A 15 6.40 -12.63 3.99
N GLY A 16 6.81 -11.65 4.80
CA GLY A 16 7.78 -10.63 4.41
C GLY A 16 9.16 -11.25 4.12
N ALA A 17 9.63 -12.12 5.01
CA ALA A 17 10.89 -12.83 4.82
C ALA A 17 10.93 -13.64 3.52
N ALA A 18 9.83 -14.35 3.21
CA ALA A 18 9.70 -15.10 1.96
C ALA A 18 9.76 -14.22 0.68
N ARG A 19 9.52 -12.91 0.81
CA ARG A 19 9.57 -11.92 -0.27
C ARG A 19 10.82 -11.02 -0.23
N GLY A 20 11.77 -11.30 0.66
CA GLY A 20 12.96 -10.49 0.84
C GLY A 20 12.69 -9.11 1.46
N ILE A 21 11.55 -8.94 2.15
CA ILE A 21 11.20 -7.68 2.83
C ILE A 21 11.82 -7.68 4.22
N GLY A 22 12.69 -6.71 4.48
CA GLY A 22 13.27 -6.47 5.80
C GLY A 22 12.39 -5.52 6.62
N PHE A 23 12.29 -5.79 7.92
CA PHE A 23 11.65 -4.89 8.88
C PHE A 23 12.70 -4.34 9.84
N SER A 24 12.81 -3.01 9.92
CA SER A 24 13.65 -2.34 10.90
C SER A 24 13.13 -2.55 12.33
N LYS A 25 11.81 -2.42 12.49
CA LYS A 25 11.12 -2.57 13.78
C LYS A 25 9.75 -3.20 13.58
N LEU A 26 9.38 -4.05 14.54
CA LEU A 26 8.10 -4.72 14.61
C LEU A 26 7.53 -4.51 16.02
N VAL A 27 6.41 -3.82 16.13
CA VAL A 27 5.79 -3.49 17.41
C VAL A 27 4.34 -3.96 17.41
N SER A 28 3.99 -4.76 18.41
CA SER A 28 2.60 -5.09 18.70
C SER A 28 2.12 -4.24 19.86
N VAL A 29 1.11 -3.43 19.64
CA VAL A 29 0.49 -2.58 20.69
C VAL A 29 -0.74 -3.23 21.33
N GLY A 30 -1.20 -4.34 20.77
CA GLY A 30 -2.41 -5.03 21.28
C GLY A 30 -3.60 -4.08 21.36
N ASN A 31 -4.26 -4.03 22.51
CA ASN A 31 -5.40 -3.17 22.78
C ASN A 31 -5.04 -1.72 23.14
N GLU A 32 -3.79 -1.32 22.96
CA GLU A 32 -3.32 0.04 23.28
C GLU A 32 -3.59 0.44 24.75
N SER A 33 -3.32 -0.48 25.67
CA SER A 33 -3.56 -0.24 27.10
C SER A 33 -2.51 0.69 27.73
N ASP A 34 -1.34 0.80 27.11
CA ASP A 34 -0.22 1.65 27.53
C ASP A 34 0.12 2.60 26.36
N LEU A 35 0.88 2.11 25.36
CA LEU A 35 1.23 2.90 24.19
C LEU A 35 0.19 2.75 23.06
N SER A 36 -0.25 3.86 22.52
CA SER A 36 -1.12 3.92 21.35
C SER A 36 -0.35 3.73 20.04
N VAL A 37 -1.08 3.37 18.98
CA VAL A 37 -0.52 3.34 17.61
C VAL A 37 0.11 4.68 17.24
N GLY A 38 -0.51 5.81 17.60
CA GLY A 38 -0.02 7.14 17.27
C GLY A 38 1.31 7.46 17.95
N GLU A 39 1.50 7.11 19.23
CA GLU A 39 2.75 7.33 19.96
C GLU A 39 3.89 6.48 19.39
N VAL A 40 3.63 5.19 19.11
CA VAL A 40 4.65 4.32 18.50
C VAL A 40 4.97 4.77 17.08
N LEU A 41 3.97 5.23 16.32
CA LEU A 41 4.16 5.80 14.99
C LEU A 41 5.08 7.03 15.06
N ASP A 42 4.84 7.91 16.01
CA ASP A 42 5.64 9.12 16.21
C ASP A 42 7.12 8.81 16.49
N LEU A 43 7.39 7.82 17.32
CA LEU A 43 8.76 7.33 17.59
C LEU A 43 9.44 6.74 16.34
N MET A 44 8.68 6.04 15.49
CA MET A 44 9.25 5.45 14.26
C MET A 44 9.57 6.48 13.18
N ILE A 45 8.97 7.65 13.21
CA ILE A 45 9.22 8.70 12.23
C ILE A 45 10.66 9.21 12.31
N ASP A 46 11.23 9.25 13.51
CA ASP A 46 12.59 9.73 13.74
C ASP A 46 13.67 8.64 13.58
N ASP A 47 13.27 7.40 13.34
CA ASP A 47 14.19 6.29 13.14
C ASP A 47 14.76 6.26 11.73
N ASP A 48 16.06 6.51 11.58
CA ASP A 48 16.74 6.54 10.27
C ASP A 48 16.77 5.17 9.56
N GLY A 49 16.57 4.08 10.29
CA GLY A 49 16.47 2.73 9.72
C GLY A 49 15.08 2.38 9.17
N THR A 50 14.11 3.31 9.23
CA THR A 50 12.72 3.10 8.78
C THR A 50 12.40 3.99 7.59
N ASP A 51 12.20 3.40 6.41
CA ASP A 51 11.86 4.10 5.16
C ASP A 51 10.34 4.21 4.93
N ALA A 52 9.55 3.28 5.43
CA ALA A 52 8.09 3.27 5.36
C ALA A 52 7.49 2.67 6.63
N ILE A 53 6.28 3.10 7.00
CA ILE A 53 5.61 2.61 8.20
C ILE A 53 4.34 1.89 7.79
N LEU A 54 4.22 0.63 8.20
CA LEU A 54 3.07 -0.23 7.92
C LEU A 54 2.23 -0.37 9.18
N LEU A 55 0.92 -0.14 9.04
CA LEU A 55 -0.05 -0.24 10.12
C LEU A 55 -1.04 -1.38 9.85
N PHE A 56 -1.21 -2.27 10.83
CA PHE A 56 -2.34 -3.19 10.87
C PHE A 56 -3.27 -2.74 12.01
N LEU A 57 -4.47 -2.29 11.65
CA LEU A 57 -5.40 -1.64 12.57
C LEU A 57 -6.71 -2.44 12.69
N GLU A 58 -7.10 -2.75 13.91
CA GLU A 58 -8.43 -3.27 14.26
C GLU A 58 -9.38 -2.12 14.62
N GLY A 59 -8.87 -1.04 15.21
CA GLY A 59 -9.58 0.17 15.57
C GLY A 59 -8.69 1.41 15.43
N ILE A 60 -9.31 2.58 15.40
CA ILE A 60 -8.60 3.87 15.50
C ILE A 60 -9.07 4.52 16.81
N ARG A 61 -8.27 4.38 17.87
CA ARG A 61 -8.64 4.86 19.21
C ARG A 61 -8.28 6.33 19.41
N ASN A 62 -7.08 6.72 19.01
CA ASN A 62 -6.60 8.09 19.06
C ASN A 62 -6.31 8.60 17.64
N ALA A 63 -7.36 9.06 16.96
CA ALA A 63 -7.26 9.56 15.58
C ALA A 63 -6.40 10.81 15.46
N GLU A 64 -6.41 11.68 16.49
CA GLU A 64 -5.64 12.92 16.49
C GLU A 64 -4.13 12.65 16.53
N SER A 65 -3.66 11.78 17.41
CA SER A 65 -2.26 11.39 17.53
C SER A 65 -1.74 10.76 16.22
N ILE A 66 -2.52 9.88 15.59
CA ILE A 66 -2.16 9.30 14.30
C ILE A 66 -2.11 10.38 13.20
N ALA A 67 -3.03 11.34 13.21
CA ALA A 67 -3.05 12.44 12.25
C ALA A 67 -1.84 13.36 12.37
N GLU A 68 -1.46 13.72 13.59
CA GLU A 68 -0.27 14.53 13.87
C GLU A 68 1.01 13.81 13.42
N ALA A 69 1.14 12.54 13.78
CA ALA A 69 2.24 11.70 13.35
C ALA A 69 2.30 11.58 11.82
N ALA A 70 1.16 11.44 11.13
CA ALA A 70 1.10 11.40 9.68
C ALA A 70 1.62 12.67 9.01
N VAL A 71 1.32 13.85 9.57
CA VAL A 71 1.88 15.13 9.09
C VAL A 71 3.40 15.16 9.23
N ARG A 72 3.94 14.66 10.36
CA ARG A 72 5.40 14.58 10.56
C ARG A 72 6.04 13.59 9.59
N ALA A 73 5.45 12.40 9.42
CA ALA A 73 5.93 11.39 8.48
C ALA A 73 5.99 11.92 7.05
N HIS A 74 4.97 12.65 6.62
CA HIS A 74 4.93 13.30 5.30
C HIS A 74 6.10 14.30 5.12
N LYS A 75 6.37 15.15 6.12
CA LYS A 75 7.52 16.07 6.11
C LYS A 75 8.85 15.34 6.00
N LYS A 76 8.96 14.18 6.63
CA LYS A 76 10.14 13.30 6.58
C LYS A 76 10.17 12.37 5.35
N LYS A 77 9.18 12.46 4.46
CA LYS A 77 9.01 11.63 3.25
C LYS A 77 8.93 10.13 3.57
N LYS A 78 8.41 9.78 4.73
CA LYS A 78 8.16 8.39 5.14
C LYS A 78 6.69 8.05 4.89
N PRO A 79 6.36 7.26 3.86
CA PRO A 79 4.99 6.87 3.59
C PRO A 79 4.44 5.99 4.71
N ILE A 80 3.16 6.21 5.04
CA ILE A 80 2.41 5.37 5.95
C ILE A 80 1.38 4.59 5.13
N LEU A 81 1.41 3.27 5.25
CA LEU A 81 0.44 2.38 4.63
C LEU A 81 -0.37 1.71 5.74
N ALA A 82 -1.69 1.63 5.57
CA ALA A 82 -2.56 1.08 6.59
C ALA A 82 -3.57 0.07 6.03
N TYR A 83 -3.59 -1.11 6.61
CA TYR A 83 -4.69 -2.05 6.48
C TYR A 83 -5.61 -1.92 7.69
N LYS A 84 -6.91 -1.69 7.46
CA LYS A 84 -7.91 -1.56 8.52
C LYS A 84 -8.91 -2.70 8.44
N LEU A 85 -8.95 -3.50 9.50
CA LEU A 85 -9.93 -4.57 9.66
C LEU A 85 -11.34 -3.98 9.90
N GLY A 86 -12.38 -4.69 9.50
CA GLY A 86 -13.76 -4.32 9.81
C GLY A 86 -14.31 -3.17 8.96
N LYS A 87 -13.97 -3.10 7.68
CA LYS A 87 -14.57 -2.15 6.72
C LYS A 87 -16.02 -2.52 6.37
N SER A 88 -16.37 -3.81 6.31
CA SER A 88 -17.74 -4.30 6.11
C SER A 88 -18.51 -4.36 7.43
N GLU A 89 -19.84 -4.47 7.35
CA GLU A 89 -20.70 -4.61 8.54
C GLU A 89 -20.37 -5.87 9.34
N ALA A 90 -20.34 -7.02 8.70
CA ALA A 90 -19.95 -8.28 9.33
C ALA A 90 -18.52 -8.24 9.91
N GLY A 91 -17.57 -7.62 9.20
CA GLY A 91 -16.21 -7.45 9.70
C GLY A 91 -16.14 -6.53 10.93
N ARG A 92 -17.03 -5.53 11.02
CA ARG A 92 -17.12 -4.66 12.22
C ARG A 92 -17.63 -5.42 13.43
N GLU A 93 -18.70 -6.19 13.27
CA GLU A 93 -19.26 -7.01 14.35
C GLU A 93 -18.21 -7.96 14.92
N LEU A 94 -17.45 -8.63 14.06
CA LEU A 94 -16.36 -9.51 14.47
C LEU A 94 -15.23 -8.74 15.17
N ALA A 95 -14.84 -7.58 14.67
CA ALA A 95 -13.79 -6.75 15.27
C ALA A 95 -14.21 -6.25 16.66
N VAL A 96 -15.46 -5.82 16.83
CA VAL A 96 -16.02 -5.42 18.14
C VAL A 96 -16.01 -6.58 19.14
N SER A 97 -16.45 -7.77 18.72
CA SER A 97 -16.46 -8.95 19.60
C SER A 97 -15.07 -9.42 20.00
N HIS A 98 -14.06 -9.21 19.12
CA HIS A 98 -12.69 -9.66 19.36
C HIS A 98 -11.87 -8.67 20.19
N SER A 99 -11.96 -7.38 19.90
CA SER A 99 -11.10 -6.34 20.52
C SER A 99 -11.84 -5.40 21.47
N GLY A 100 -13.16 -5.49 21.56
CA GLY A 100 -14.01 -4.55 22.32
C GLY A 100 -13.96 -3.11 21.79
N ALA A 101 -13.31 -2.88 20.67
CA ALA A 101 -13.16 -1.55 20.09
C ALA A 101 -14.35 -1.21 19.19
N LEU A 102 -14.91 -0.01 19.36
CA LEU A 102 -15.89 0.53 18.41
C LEU A 102 -15.25 0.67 17.03
N ALA A 103 -15.70 -0.12 16.08
CA ALA A 103 -15.20 -0.08 14.72
C ALA A 103 -15.92 1.02 13.92
N SER A 104 -15.17 2.01 13.44
CA SER A 104 -15.69 3.06 12.55
C SER A 104 -16.12 2.49 11.20
N PRO A 105 -17.18 3.05 10.56
CA PRO A 105 -17.57 2.67 9.19
C PRO A 105 -16.41 2.80 8.21
N GLY A 106 -16.29 1.88 7.25
CA GLY A 106 -15.20 1.86 6.27
C GLY A 106 -15.03 3.18 5.51
N ARG A 107 -16.14 3.80 5.08
CA ARG A 107 -16.11 5.11 4.40
C ARG A 107 -15.48 6.23 5.24
N THR A 108 -15.74 6.24 6.54
CA THR A 108 -15.16 7.23 7.47
C THR A 108 -13.66 7.00 7.60
N THR A 109 -13.23 5.74 7.69
CA THR A 109 -11.80 5.38 7.74
C THR A 109 -11.07 5.78 6.46
N ASP A 110 -11.64 5.49 5.29
CA ASP A 110 -11.04 5.83 4.01
C ASP A 110 -10.91 7.35 3.81
N ALA A 111 -11.94 8.11 4.21
CA ALA A 111 -11.91 9.57 4.20
C ALA A 111 -10.83 10.13 5.16
N TYR A 112 -10.70 9.54 6.35
CA TYR A 112 -9.68 9.89 7.33
C TYR A 112 -8.28 9.63 6.77
N PHE A 113 -8.01 8.44 6.22
CA PHE A 113 -6.72 8.11 5.63
C PHE A 113 -6.37 9.06 4.49
N LYS A 114 -7.31 9.29 3.58
CA LYS A 114 -7.11 10.23 2.45
C LYS A 114 -6.79 11.64 2.93
N ARG A 115 -7.49 12.13 3.95
CA ARG A 115 -7.26 13.48 4.51
C ARG A 115 -5.86 13.64 5.09
N HIS A 116 -5.31 12.59 5.71
CA HIS A 116 -4.02 12.63 6.40
C HIS A 116 -2.87 12.04 5.61
N GLY A 117 -3.07 11.75 4.30
CA GLY A 117 -2.03 11.21 3.42
C GLY A 117 -1.58 9.80 3.79
N ILE A 118 -2.43 9.03 4.50
CA ILE A 118 -2.20 7.62 4.81
C ILE A 118 -2.71 6.79 3.64
N ILE A 119 -1.89 5.89 3.14
CA ILE A 119 -2.25 5.00 2.02
C ILE A 119 -3.04 3.82 2.58
N GLY A 120 -4.36 3.86 2.42
CA GLY A 120 -5.24 2.75 2.80
C GLY A 120 -5.13 1.60 1.80
N VAL A 121 -4.98 0.37 2.28
CA VAL A 121 -5.00 -0.84 1.45
C VAL A 121 -6.14 -1.77 1.87
N ASP A 122 -6.73 -2.47 0.90
CA ASP A 122 -7.88 -3.35 1.11
C ASP A 122 -7.48 -4.82 1.26
N MET A 123 -6.26 -5.17 0.88
CA MET A 123 -5.70 -6.51 1.00
C MET A 123 -4.44 -6.47 1.84
N LEU A 124 -4.28 -7.49 2.68
CA LEU A 124 -3.12 -7.59 3.56
C LEU A 124 -1.82 -7.76 2.77
N GLU A 125 -1.87 -8.47 1.64
CA GLU A 125 -0.76 -8.64 0.71
C GLU A 125 -0.27 -7.29 0.17
N THR A 126 -1.17 -6.40 -0.18
CA THR A 126 -0.85 -5.06 -0.70
C THR A 126 -0.09 -4.22 0.34
N LEU A 127 -0.29 -4.47 1.65
CA LEU A 127 0.46 -3.79 2.70
C LEU A 127 1.98 -4.06 2.59
N PHE A 128 2.39 -5.20 2.04
CA PHE A 128 3.80 -5.57 1.83
C PHE A 128 4.32 -5.25 0.45
N GLU A 129 3.47 -5.34 -0.56
CA GLU A 129 3.87 -5.19 -1.96
C GLU A 129 4.00 -3.73 -2.36
N MET A 130 3.26 -2.84 -1.70
CA MET A 130 3.26 -1.42 -2.01
C MET A 130 4.48 -0.61 -1.52
N PRO A 131 5.14 -0.90 -0.39
CA PRO A 131 6.25 -0.09 0.09
C PRO A 131 7.33 0.20 -0.95
N PRO A 132 7.86 -0.77 -1.73
CA PRO A 132 8.87 -0.51 -2.75
C PRO A 132 8.39 0.44 -3.86
N MET A 133 7.08 0.56 -4.05
CA MET A 133 6.50 1.45 -5.07
C MET A 133 6.41 2.90 -4.61
N VAL A 134 6.35 3.16 -3.30
CA VAL A 134 6.13 4.50 -2.73
C VAL A 134 7.34 5.06 -1.99
N MET A 135 8.26 4.20 -1.51
CA MET A 135 9.49 4.63 -0.83
C MET A 135 10.42 5.37 -1.79
N GLY A 136 10.96 6.52 -1.33
CA GLY A 136 11.93 7.29 -2.08
C GLY A 136 11.41 7.92 -3.38
N ARG A 137 10.14 7.79 -3.70
CA ARG A 137 9.53 8.32 -4.92
C ARG A 137 8.79 9.62 -4.65
N LYS A 138 8.91 10.54 -5.59
CA LYS A 138 7.99 11.68 -5.67
C LYS A 138 6.81 11.26 -6.54
N PRO A 139 5.55 11.56 -6.11
CA PRO A 139 4.41 11.37 -6.99
C PRO A 139 4.62 12.20 -8.26
N GLU A 140 4.68 11.56 -9.42
CA GLU A 140 4.66 12.26 -10.70
C GLU A 140 3.20 12.58 -11.04
N PRO A 141 2.88 13.83 -11.34
CA PRO A 141 1.54 14.20 -11.75
C PRO A 141 1.25 13.60 -13.13
N GLY A 142 0.19 12.82 -13.23
CA GLY A 142 -0.25 12.25 -14.49
C GLY A 142 -1.08 11.01 -14.30
N ASN A 143 -1.84 10.68 -15.36
CA ASN A 143 -2.71 9.50 -15.41
C ASN A 143 -2.33 8.56 -16.55
N ARG A 144 -1.17 8.74 -17.18
CA ARG A 144 -0.72 7.96 -18.34
C ARG A 144 0.14 6.78 -17.90
N VAL A 145 -0.24 5.58 -18.30
CA VAL A 145 0.43 4.32 -17.94
C VAL A 145 0.78 3.53 -19.21
N CYS A 146 2.02 3.09 -19.32
CA CYS A 146 2.44 2.12 -20.32
C CYS A 146 2.50 0.73 -19.67
N VAL A 147 1.86 -0.26 -20.28
CA VAL A 147 1.84 -1.64 -19.80
C VAL A 147 2.74 -2.50 -20.67
N VAL A 148 3.67 -3.20 -20.03
CA VAL A 148 4.53 -4.22 -20.65
C VAL A 148 4.13 -5.57 -20.07
N THR A 149 3.88 -6.55 -20.92
CA THR A 149 3.36 -7.85 -20.51
C THR A 149 3.92 -8.96 -21.39
N THR A 150 3.89 -10.18 -20.87
CA THR A 150 4.19 -11.42 -21.59
C THR A 150 2.95 -12.30 -21.78
N THR A 151 1.76 -11.75 -21.53
CA THR A 151 0.49 -12.47 -21.65
C THR A 151 -0.65 -11.54 -22.08
N GLY A 152 -1.30 -11.83 -23.19
CA GLY A 152 -2.42 -11.06 -23.69
C GLY A 152 -3.63 -11.00 -22.75
N GLY A 153 -3.97 -12.11 -22.07
CA GLY A 153 -5.04 -12.14 -21.08
C GLY A 153 -4.75 -11.25 -19.87
N GLY A 154 -3.52 -11.29 -19.36
CA GLY A 154 -3.07 -10.40 -18.28
C GLY A 154 -3.11 -8.93 -18.71
N ALA A 155 -2.72 -8.63 -19.93
CA ALA A 155 -2.82 -7.28 -20.51
C ALA A 155 -4.26 -6.74 -20.48
N ALA A 156 -5.23 -7.55 -20.91
CA ALA A 156 -6.64 -7.15 -20.93
C ALA A 156 -7.17 -6.86 -19.52
N MET A 157 -6.84 -7.69 -18.53
CA MET A 157 -7.24 -7.48 -17.12
C MET A 157 -6.67 -6.19 -16.56
N VAL A 158 -5.40 -5.91 -16.83
CA VAL A 158 -4.74 -4.67 -16.36
C VAL A 158 -5.33 -3.46 -17.06
N ALA A 159 -5.54 -3.51 -18.39
CA ALA A 159 -6.12 -2.42 -19.16
C ALA A 159 -7.53 -2.06 -18.67
N ASP A 160 -8.38 -3.06 -18.40
CA ASP A 160 -9.72 -2.86 -17.85
C ASP A 160 -9.66 -2.19 -16.48
N ARG A 161 -8.78 -2.65 -15.58
CA ARG A 161 -8.64 -2.06 -14.27
C ARG A 161 -8.10 -0.63 -14.29
N LEU A 162 -7.14 -0.33 -15.16
CA LEU A 162 -6.61 1.02 -15.35
C LEU A 162 -7.71 1.97 -15.84
N GLY A 163 -8.50 1.55 -16.83
CA GLY A 163 -9.63 2.33 -17.36
C GLY A 163 -10.67 2.65 -16.28
N GLN A 164 -11.04 1.68 -15.44
CA GLN A 164 -11.95 1.87 -14.30
C GLN A 164 -11.45 2.88 -13.27
N GLN A 165 -10.14 3.05 -13.17
CA GLN A 165 -9.50 4.04 -12.28
C GLN A 165 -9.25 5.40 -12.93
N GLY A 166 -9.70 5.60 -14.18
CA GLY A 166 -9.51 6.84 -14.93
C GLY A 166 -8.06 7.05 -15.41
N LEU A 167 -7.28 5.96 -15.48
CA LEU A 167 -5.92 5.99 -16.01
C LEU A 167 -5.95 5.78 -17.52
N GLU A 168 -5.11 6.52 -18.23
CA GLU A 168 -4.96 6.46 -19.69
C GLU A 168 -3.87 5.47 -20.05
N LEU A 169 -4.24 4.46 -20.85
CA LEU A 169 -3.29 3.52 -21.39
C LEU A 169 -2.59 4.14 -22.61
N VAL A 170 -1.27 4.28 -22.54
CA VAL A 170 -0.48 4.86 -23.64
C VAL A 170 0.48 3.84 -24.22
N GLY A 171 0.61 3.88 -25.54
CA GLY A 171 1.51 3.00 -26.27
C GLY A 171 3.00 3.32 -26.05
N PRO A 172 3.87 2.41 -26.48
CA PRO A 172 5.30 2.61 -26.42
C PRO A 172 5.75 3.78 -27.31
N THR A 173 6.72 4.54 -26.83
CA THR A 173 7.36 5.62 -27.61
C THR A 173 8.13 5.05 -28.80
N ASP A 174 8.35 5.87 -29.85
CA ASP A 174 9.14 5.47 -31.02
C ASP A 174 10.57 5.06 -30.61
N ARG A 175 11.13 5.75 -29.60
CA ARG A 175 12.44 5.38 -29.02
C ARG A 175 12.44 3.99 -28.43
N LEU A 176 11.38 3.60 -27.73
CA LEU A 176 11.25 2.26 -27.17
C LEU A 176 11.08 1.22 -28.28
N ARG A 177 10.23 1.50 -29.28
CA ARG A 177 10.03 0.62 -30.44
C ARG A 177 11.33 0.35 -31.17
N GLU A 178 12.11 1.39 -31.43
CA GLU A 178 13.40 1.28 -32.11
C GLU A 178 14.40 0.47 -31.30
N ARG A 179 14.46 0.68 -29.98
CA ARG A 179 15.33 -0.10 -29.09
C ARG A 179 14.97 -1.59 -29.05
N LEU A 180 13.68 -1.91 -29.00
CA LEU A 180 13.19 -3.30 -29.06
C LEU A 180 13.52 -3.95 -30.39
N ARG A 181 13.35 -3.23 -31.52
CA ARG A 181 13.69 -3.73 -32.85
C ARG A 181 15.19 -4.07 -32.99
N ARG A 182 16.09 -3.29 -32.36
CA ARG A 182 17.53 -3.60 -32.32
C ARG A 182 17.86 -4.86 -31.51
N LEU A 183 16.94 -5.31 -30.66
CA LEU A 183 17.04 -6.53 -29.88
C LEU A 183 16.25 -7.69 -30.53
N ASP A 184 15.86 -7.55 -31.79
CA ASP A 184 15.00 -8.47 -32.54
C ASP A 184 13.65 -8.75 -31.91
N VAL A 185 13.18 -7.82 -31.04
CA VAL A 185 11.86 -7.88 -30.41
C VAL A 185 10.86 -7.06 -31.20
N THR A 186 9.87 -7.73 -31.79
CA THR A 186 8.79 -7.09 -32.52
C THR A 186 7.54 -6.96 -31.62
N ILE A 187 6.99 -5.76 -31.52
CA ILE A 187 5.78 -5.47 -30.75
C ILE A 187 4.68 -4.91 -31.65
N GLY A 188 3.43 -5.16 -31.28
CA GLY A 188 2.25 -4.66 -31.98
C GLY A 188 2.13 -3.13 -32.00
N ALA A 189 1.27 -2.62 -32.85
CA ALA A 189 0.99 -1.17 -32.96
C ALA A 189 0.09 -0.64 -31.81
N GLY A 190 -0.47 -1.49 -30.98
CA GLY A 190 -1.43 -1.15 -29.94
C GLY A 190 -0.85 -0.35 -28.76
N PRO A 191 -1.69 0.00 -27.78
CA PRO A 191 -1.29 0.74 -26.58
C PRO A 191 -0.54 -0.10 -25.56
N LEU A 192 -0.33 -1.39 -25.85
CA LEU A 192 0.36 -2.34 -24.98
C LEU A 192 1.68 -2.76 -25.59
N VAL A 193 2.67 -3.03 -24.77
CA VAL A 193 3.90 -3.72 -25.16
C VAL A 193 3.73 -5.20 -24.79
N ASP A 194 3.24 -5.98 -25.74
CA ASP A 194 3.07 -7.42 -25.57
C ASP A 194 4.32 -8.16 -26.07
N LEU A 195 4.99 -8.83 -25.15
CA LEU A 195 6.21 -9.61 -25.40
C LEU A 195 5.93 -11.12 -25.42
N THR A 196 4.68 -11.55 -25.58
CA THR A 196 4.30 -12.98 -25.56
C THR A 196 5.02 -13.78 -26.65
N MET A 197 5.35 -13.15 -27.77
CA MET A 197 6.02 -13.77 -28.92
C MET A 197 7.46 -13.29 -29.10
N ALA A 198 8.05 -12.67 -28.08
CA ALA A 198 9.41 -12.13 -28.12
C ALA A 198 10.46 -13.12 -27.61
#